data_49750c5cca078f19a37c0825309dfedf
#
_entry.id   49750c5cca078f19a37c0825309dfedf
#
_cell.length_a   1.000
_cell.length_b   1.000
_cell.length_c   1.000
_cell.angle_alpha   90.00
_cell.angle_beta   90.00
_cell.angle_gamma   90.00
#
_symmetry.space_group_name_H-M   'P 1'
#
loop_
_entity.id
_entity.type
_entity.pdbx_description
1 polymer ?
#
loop_
_entity_poly.entity_id
_entity_poly.type
_entity_poly.pdbx_seq_one_letter_code
_entity_poly.pdbx_strand_id
1 'polypeptide(L)'
;MGDAKSIETIEAEIVDEFSLFDSWEDKYEYIIDMGKKLPPLSTEFKKDENKIKGCQSTVWMHSDIKNGKVYYEADSDAMIVKGLVSLLIRVFSGQPPEAVINAPVKFIDDIGMTSHLAQTRSSGLRAMIKQMKLDALAWKTKVSPQ
;
A
#
# COMPACT_ATOMS: atom_id res chain seq x y z
N MET A 1 15.99 -1.34 -18.65
CA MET A 1 15.49 -1.44 -18.03
C MET A 1 15.28 -0.59 -17.37
N GLY A 2 14.63 -0.14 -17.47
CA GLY A 2 14.41 0.94 -16.68
C GLY A 2 14.52 0.60 -15.29
N ASP A 3 15.11 1.41 -14.63
CA ASP A 3 15.18 1.27 -13.21
C ASP A 3 13.80 1.48 -12.61
N ALA A 4 13.54 0.83 -11.52
CA ALA A 4 12.34 1.07 -10.78
C ALA A 4 12.31 2.53 -10.33
N LYS A 5 11.16 3.17 -10.43
CA LYS A 5 11.02 4.53 -9.94
C LYS A 5 11.17 4.57 -8.43
N SER A 6 11.72 5.65 -7.93
CA SER A 6 11.85 5.83 -6.50
C SER A 6 10.47 6.03 -5.87
N ILE A 7 10.39 5.76 -4.57
CA ILE A 7 9.14 5.97 -3.83
C ILE A 7 8.69 7.43 -3.98
N GLU A 8 9.61 8.37 -3.86
CA GLU A 8 9.28 9.80 -3.98
C GLU A 8 8.70 10.14 -5.35
N THR A 9 9.25 9.56 -6.39
CA THR A 9 8.74 9.79 -7.74
C THR A 9 7.33 9.23 -7.90
N ILE A 10 7.10 8.02 -7.39
CA ILE A 10 5.78 7.39 -7.48
C ILE A 10 4.76 8.19 -6.67
N GLU A 11 5.14 8.64 -5.48
CA GLU A 11 4.24 9.46 -4.66
C GLU A 11 3.87 10.75 -5.38
N ALA A 12 4.84 11.39 -6.03
CA ALA A 12 4.57 12.62 -6.79
C ALA A 12 3.61 12.36 -7.94
N GLU A 13 3.75 11.23 -8.62
CA GLU A 13 2.83 10.86 -9.69
C GLU A 13 1.41 10.69 -9.16
N ILE A 14 1.27 10.07 -7.99
CA ILE A 14 -0.05 9.87 -7.39
C ILE A 14 -0.66 11.22 -7.02
N VAL A 15 0.11 12.11 -6.42
CA VAL A 15 -0.38 13.44 -6.07
C VAL A 15 -0.85 14.19 -7.32
N ASP A 16 -0.06 14.11 -8.40
CA ASP A 16 -0.45 14.76 -9.67
C ASP A 16 -1.75 14.19 -10.21
N GLU A 17 -1.92 12.86 -10.15
CA GLU A 17 -3.14 12.23 -10.63
C GLU A 17 -4.35 12.70 -9.83
N PHE A 18 -4.22 12.77 -8.51
CA PHE A 18 -5.33 13.19 -7.67
C PHE A 18 -5.65 14.67 -7.82
N SER A 19 -4.69 15.48 -8.23
CA SER A 19 -4.92 16.91 -8.45
C SER A 19 -5.83 17.17 -9.64
N LEU A 20 -6.07 16.18 -10.49
CA LEU A 20 -6.98 16.31 -11.63
C LEU A 20 -8.45 16.27 -11.22
N PHE A 21 -8.74 15.87 -10.00
CA PHE A 21 -10.11 15.76 -9.52
C PHE A 21 -10.45 16.94 -8.63
N ASP A 22 -11.62 17.55 -8.89
CA ASP A 22 -12.06 18.75 -8.17
C ASP A 22 -12.79 18.44 -6.88
N SER A 23 -13.40 17.28 -6.78
CA SER A 23 -14.20 16.93 -5.61
C SER A 23 -13.64 15.68 -4.93
N TRP A 24 -13.97 15.53 -3.66
CA TRP A 24 -13.61 14.32 -2.93
C TRP A 24 -14.37 13.12 -3.44
N GLU A 25 -15.60 13.32 -3.91
CA GLU A 25 -16.39 12.24 -4.50
C GLU A 25 -15.67 11.62 -5.69
N ASP A 26 -15.10 12.45 -6.56
CA ASP A 26 -14.36 11.97 -7.72
C ASP A 26 -13.09 11.24 -7.31
N LYS A 27 -12.39 11.75 -6.30
CA LYS A 27 -11.20 11.09 -5.77
C LYS A 27 -11.55 9.72 -5.18
N TYR A 28 -12.65 9.65 -4.46
CA TYR A 28 -13.13 8.43 -3.83
C TYR A 28 -13.41 7.37 -4.90
N GLU A 29 -14.10 7.78 -5.96
CA GLU A 29 -14.43 6.89 -7.06
C GLU A 29 -13.17 6.38 -7.75
N TYR A 30 -12.19 7.25 -7.92
CA TYR A 30 -10.90 6.88 -8.50
C TYR A 30 -10.19 5.84 -7.64
N ILE A 31 -10.22 6.01 -6.32
CA ILE A 31 -9.62 5.03 -5.40
C ILE A 31 -10.31 3.68 -5.55
N ILE A 32 -11.63 3.66 -5.60
CA ILE A 32 -12.39 2.42 -5.75
C ILE A 32 -12.03 1.74 -7.08
N ASP A 33 -11.93 2.52 -8.16
CA ASP A 33 -11.57 1.97 -9.46
C ASP A 33 -10.18 1.35 -9.47
N MET A 34 -9.24 1.95 -8.75
CA MET A 34 -7.90 1.38 -8.63
C MET A 34 -7.94 0.05 -7.90
N GLY A 35 -8.79 -0.07 -6.89
CA GLY A 35 -8.96 -1.32 -6.18
C GLY A 35 -9.51 -2.42 -7.07
N LYS A 36 -10.41 -2.07 -7.97
CA LYS A 36 -10.97 -3.04 -8.92
C LYS A 36 -9.92 -3.62 -9.85
N LYS A 37 -8.86 -2.87 -10.11
CA LYS A 37 -7.78 -3.30 -10.99
C LYS A 37 -6.72 -4.11 -10.26
N LEU A 38 -6.78 -4.16 -8.93
CA LEU A 38 -5.83 -4.94 -8.15
C LEU A 38 -6.05 -6.42 -8.42
N PRO A 39 -5.00 -7.18 -8.79
CA PRO A 39 -5.17 -8.61 -9.02
C PRO A 39 -5.69 -9.30 -7.76
N PRO A 40 -6.57 -10.29 -7.91
CA PRO A 40 -7.07 -11.01 -6.74
C PRO A 40 -5.94 -11.78 -6.06
N LEU A 41 -5.99 -11.81 -4.74
CA LEU A 41 -5.02 -12.56 -3.96
C LEU A 41 -5.40 -14.03 -3.98
N SER A 42 -4.40 -14.89 -4.15
CA SER A 42 -4.61 -16.33 -4.11
C SER A 42 -5.23 -16.74 -2.78
N THR A 43 -6.17 -17.69 -2.81
CA THR A 43 -6.84 -18.13 -1.59
C THR A 43 -5.88 -18.74 -0.58
N GLU A 44 -4.75 -19.28 -1.05
CA GLU A 44 -3.76 -19.83 -0.14
C GLU A 44 -3.18 -18.76 0.80
N PHE A 45 -3.24 -17.48 0.39
CA PHE A 45 -2.75 -16.38 1.21
C PHE A 45 -3.85 -15.70 2.03
N LYS A 46 -5.11 -16.06 1.82
CA LYS A 46 -6.22 -15.50 2.60
C LYS A 46 -6.41 -16.25 3.90
N LYS A 47 -5.38 -16.19 4.73
CA LYS A 47 -5.32 -16.89 6.01
C LYS A 47 -5.29 -15.88 7.14
N ASP A 48 -5.67 -16.34 8.33
CA ASP A 48 -5.65 -15.48 9.51
C ASP A 48 -4.27 -14.88 9.78
N GLU A 49 -3.22 -15.63 9.52
CA GLU A 49 -1.85 -15.14 9.75
C GLU A 49 -1.50 -13.97 8.84
N ASN A 50 -2.18 -13.82 7.71
CA ASN A 50 -1.95 -12.73 6.77
C ASN A 50 -2.91 -11.57 6.94
N LYS A 51 -3.83 -11.64 7.90
CA LYS A 51 -4.74 -10.54 8.17
C LYS A 51 -3.99 -9.44 8.91
N ILE A 52 -4.26 -8.21 8.50
CA ILE A 52 -3.66 -7.05 9.14
C ILE A 52 -4.52 -6.67 10.34
N LYS A 53 -3.91 -6.64 11.52
CA LYS A 53 -4.60 -6.24 12.74
C LYS A 53 -4.73 -4.73 12.78
N GLY A 54 -5.80 -4.24 13.38
CA GLY A 54 -6.05 -2.81 13.48
C GLY A 54 -6.90 -2.26 12.35
N CYS A 55 -7.35 -3.11 11.44
CA CYS A 55 -8.27 -2.71 10.38
C CYS A 55 -9.68 -3.17 10.74
N GLN A 56 -10.65 -2.30 10.52
CA GLN A 56 -12.05 -2.67 10.75
C GLN A 56 -12.55 -3.64 9.68
N SER A 57 -12.14 -3.42 8.43
CA SER A 57 -12.41 -4.35 7.34
C SER A 57 -11.32 -5.42 7.32
N THR A 58 -11.63 -6.57 6.75
CA THR A 58 -10.63 -7.61 6.61
C THR A 58 -9.67 -7.24 5.49
N VAL A 59 -8.38 -7.27 5.79
CA VAL A 59 -7.32 -7.04 4.81
C VAL A 59 -6.31 -8.17 4.96
N TRP A 60 -6.01 -8.84 3.86
CA TRP A 60 -4.95 -9.85 3.82
C TRP A 60 -3.78 -9.27 3.03
N MET A 61 -2.56 -9.54 3.49
CA MET A 61 -1.36 -9.07 2.81
C MET A 61 -0.29 -10.14 2.84
N HIS A 62 0.33 -10.34 1.69
CA HIS A 62 1.44 -11.27 1.52
C HIS A 62 2.58 -10.54 0.86
N SER A 63 3.80 -10.80 1.30
CA SER A 63 4.98 -10.20 0.70
C SER A 63 5.98 -11.28 0.32
N ASP A 64 6.83 -10.92 -0.64
CA ASP A 64 7.89 -11.81 -1.10
C ASP A 64 9.10 -10.95 -1.45
N ILE A 65 10.24 -11.57 -1.62
CA ILE A 65 11.45 -10.86 -2.01
C ILE A 65 12.03 -11.51 -3.27
N LYS A 66 12.39 -10.68 -4.24
CA LYS A 66 13.00 -11.13 -5.48
C LYS A 66 14.05 -10.12 -5.89
N ASN A 67 15.23 -10.59 -6.16
CA ASN A 67 16.34 -9.72 -6.65
C ASN A 67 16.56 -8.52 -5.74
N GLY A 68 16.41 -8.71 -4.43
CA GLY A 68 16.66 -7.65 -3.46
C GLY A 68 15.52 -6.64 -3.33
N LYS A 69 14.37 -6.91 -3.92
CA LYS A 69 13.21 -6.01 -3.86
C LYS A 69 12.02 -6.72 -3.26
N VAL A 70 11.24 -5.99 -2.46
CA VAL A 70 10.06 -6.53 -1.80
C VAL A 70 8.85 -6.34 -2.72
N TYR A 71 8.05 -7.39 -2.86
CA TYR A 71 6.82 -7.36 -3.63
C TYR A 71 5.65 -7.68 -2.71
N TYR A 72 4.56 -6.95 -2.88
CA TYR A 72 3.39 -7.08 -2.02
C TYR A 72 2.18 -7.49 -2.83
N GLU A 73 1.37 -8.37 -2.25
CA GLU A 73 0.06 -8.73 -2.79
C GLU A 73 -0.93 -8.58 -1.65
N ALA A 74 -2.14 -8.15 -1.96
CA ALA A 74 -3.13 -7.93 -0.92
C ALA A 74 -4.53 -7.99 -1.48
N ASP A 75 -5.51 -8.13 -0.58
CA ASP A 75 -6.92 -8.09 -0.94
C ASP A 75 -7.69 -7.62 0.28
N SER A 76 -8.94 -7.23 0.06
CA SER A 76 -9.82 -6.80 1.13
C SER A 76 -11.26 -7.09 0.76
N ASP A 77 -12.10 -7.23 1.77
CA ASP A 77 -13.53 -7.41 1.57
C ASP A 77 -14.28 -6.08 1.42
N ALA A 78 -13.59 -4.95 1.54
CA ALA A 78 -14.19 -3.63 1.40
C ALA A 78 -13.59 -2.91 0.20
N MET A 79 -14.47 -2.36 -0.65
CA MET A 79 -14.04 -1.75 -1.92
C MET A 79 -13.08 -0.58 -1.75
N ILE A 80 -13.39 0.33 -0.83
CA ILE A 80 -12.53 1.50 -0.62
C ILE A 80 -11.18 1.09 -0.03
N VAL A 81 -11.20 0.12 0.88
CA VAL A 81 -9.96 -0.36 1.51
C VAL A 81 -9.08 -1.05 0.46
N LYS A 82 -9.70 -1.81 -0.44
CA LYS A 82 -8.96 -2.44 -1.53
C LYS A 82 -8.28 -1.38 -2.41
N GLY A 83 -8.96 -0.26 -2.65
CA GLY A 83 -8.36 0.85 -3.38
C GLY A 83 -7.19 1.49 -2.64
N LEU A 84 -7.33 1.68 -1.33
CA LEU A 84 -6.27 2.24 -0.52
C LEU A 84 -5.03 1.34 -0.52
N VAL A 85 -5.24 0.04 -0.36
CA VAL A 85 -4.11 -0.89 -0.38
C VAL A 85 -3.47 -0.95 -1.76
N SER A 86 -4.25 -0.77 -2.81
CA SER A 86 -3.73 -0.69 -4.17
C SER A 86 -2.75 0.46 -4.33
N LEU A 87 -3.06 1.62 -3.74
CA LEU A 87 -2.15 2.76 -3.75
C LEU A 87 -0.85 2.45 -3.02
N LEU A 88 -0.95 1.80 -1.88
CA LEU A 88 0.23 1.45 -1.10
C LEU A 88 1.11 0.45 -1.84
N ILE A 89 0.49 -0.53 -2.51
CA ILE A 89 1.24 -1.50 -3.31
C ILE A 89 1.97 -0.77 -4.44
N ARG A 90 1.31 0.18 -5.08
CA ARG A 90 1.93 0.95 -6.15
C ARG A 90 3.18 1.68 -5.67
N VAL A 91 3.16 2.20 -4.44
CA VAL A 91 4.28 2.93 -3.87
C VAL A 91 5.41 2.01 -3.44
N PHE A 92 5.07 0.91 -2.78
CA PHE A 92 6.07 0.10 -2.09
C PHE A 92 6.50 -1.17 -2.83
N SER A 93 5.64 -1.76 -3.64
CA SER A 93 5.98 -3.02 -4.29
C SER A 93 7.09 -2.80 -5.31
N GLY A 94 8.08 -3.66 -5.32
CA GLY A 94 9.21 -3.54 -6.22
C GLY A 94 10.31 -2.62 -5.74
N GLN A 95 10.28 -2.22 -4.47
CA GLN A 95 11.27 -1.33 -3.88
C GLN A 95 12.24 -2.11 -3.00
N PRO A 96 13.48 -1.63 -2.83
CA PRO A 96 14.38 -2.24 -1.85
C PRO A 96 13.79 -2.13 -0.45
N PRO A 97 14.01 -3.14 0.40
CA PRO A 97 13.44 -3.10 1.75
C PRO A 97 13.78 -1.82 2.52
N GLU A 98 15.00 -1.34 2.40
CA GLU A 98 15.44 -0.16 3.12
C GLU A 98 14.64 1.08 2.69
N ALA A 99 14.31 1.18 1.39
CA ALA A 99 13.52 2.30 0.90
C ALA A 99 12.12 2.30 1.52
N VAL A 100 11.52 1.11 1.65
CA VAL A 100 10.20 1.00 2.28
C VAL A 100 10.27 1.39 3.74
N ILE A 101 11.26 0.87 4.46
CA ILE A 101 11.41 1.11 5.90
C ILE A 101 11.55 2.60 6.18
N ASN A 102 12.32 3.31 5.36
CA ASN A 102 12.66 4.71 5.59
C ASN A 102 11.69 5.70 4.95
N ALA A 103 10.69 5.24 4.21
CA ALA A 103 9.78 6.14 3.51
C ALA A 103 8.89 6.90 4.49
N PRO A 104 8.79 8.24 4.37
CA PRO A 104 7.92 9.00 5.25
C PRO A 104 6.43 8.93 4.89
N VAL A 105 6.10 8.46 3.70
CA VAL A 105 4.73 8.24 3.22
C VAL A 105 3.87 9.50 3.38
N LYS A 106 4.22 10.53 2.63
CA LYS A 106 3.54 11.81 2.71
C LYS A 106 2.37 11.96 1.74
N PHE A 107 2.30 11.12 0.71
CA PHE A 107 1.32 11.35 -0.35
C PHE A 107 -0.12 11.27 0.15
N ILE A 108 -0.35 10.52 1.22
CA ILE A 108 -1.69 10.36 1.78
C ILE A 108 -2.21 11.72 2.27
N ASP A 109 -1.36 12.46 2.98
CA ASP A 109 -1.73 13.81 3.42
C ASP A 109 -1.81 14.77 2.25
N ASP A 110 -0.90 14.63 1.29
CA ASP A 110 -0.81 15.56 0.16
C ASP A 110 -2.04 15.48 -0.72
N ILE A 111 -2.67 14.32 -0.84
CA ILE A 111 -3.91 14.21 -1.62
C ILE A 111 -5.16 14.52 -0.80
N GLY A 112 -4.99 14.87 0.48
CA GLY A 112 -6.10 15.25 1.33
C GLY A 112 -6.87 14.09 1.94
N MET A 113 -6.33 12.89 1.83
CA MET A 113 -7.05 11.69 2.28
C MET A 113 -7.28 11.68 3.78
N THR A 114 -6.31 12.13 4.55
CA THR A 114 -6.39 12.13 6.01
C THR A 114 -7.60 12.92 6.51
N SER A 115 -7.93 14.01 5.83
CA SER A 115 -9.06 14.87 6.23
C SER A 115 -10.41 14.27 5.88
N HIS A 116 -10.45 13.31 4.96
CA HIS A 116 -11.72 12.81 4.42
C HIS A 116 -12.02 11.38 4.81
N LEU A 117 -11.08 10.68 5.42
CA LEU A 117 -11.33 9.31 5.88
C LEU A 117 -11.90 9.33 7.30
N ALA A 118 -12.84 8.42 7.56
CA ALA A 118 -13.26 8.17 8.93
C ALA A 118 -12.05 7.74 9.75
N GLN A 119 -12.08 8.01 11.03
CA GLN A 119 -10.95 7.71 11.91
C GLN A 119 -10.59 6.22 11.87
N THR A 120 -11.59 5.35 11.79
CA THR A 120 -11.34 3.90 11.73
C THR A 120 -10.57 3.52 10.46
N ARG A 121 -10.86 4.17 9.33
CA ARG A 121 -10.16 3.91 8.09
C ARG A 121 -8.74 4.47 8.11
N SER A 122 -8.55 5.64 8.74
CA SER A 122 -7.21 6.20 8.90
C SER A 122 -6.34 5.28 9.74
N SER A 123 -6.90 4.70 10.80
CA SER A 123 -6.19 3.75 11.64
C SER A 123 -5.80 2.50 10.86
N GLY A 124 -6.74 2.01 10.03
CA GLY A 124 -6.47 0.85 9.18
C GLY A 124 -5.36 1.12 8.16
N LEU A 125 -5.37 2.33 7.58
CA LEU A 125 -4.34 2.72 6.63
C LEU A 125 -2.97 2.73 7.29
N ARG A 126 -2.88 3.28 8.50
CA ARG A 126 -1.62 3.27 9.25
C ARG A 126 -1.19 1.86 9.58
N ALA A 127 -2.13 0.98 9.92
CA ALA A 127 -1.82 -0.42 10.20
C ALA A 127 -1.26 -1.12 8.98
N MET A 128 -1.81 -0.84 7.79
CA MET A 128 -1.30 -1.41 6.56
C MET A 128 0.12 -0.93 6.26
N ILE A 129 0.37 0.36 6.41
CA ILE A 129 1.71 0.91 6.20
C ILE A 129 2.70 0.29 7.17
N LYS A 130 2.32 0.19 8.43
CA LYS A 130 3.16 -0.42 9.45
C LYS A 130 3.50 -1.86 9.09
N GLN A 131 2.51 -2.62 8.65
CA GLN A 131 2.74 -4.02 8.29
C GLN A 131 3.68 -4.14 7.10
N MET A 132 3.53 -3.28 6.10
CA MET A 132 4.41 -3.31 4.94
C MET A 132 5.85 -3.01 5.32
N LYS A 133 6.04 -2.07 6.25
CA LYS A 133 7.38 -1.75 6.74
C LYS A 133 7.96 -2.87 7.58
N LEU A 134 7.14 -3.53 8.40
CA LEU A 134 7.59 -4.68 9.19
C LEU A 134 8.00 -5.84 8.28
N ASP A 135 7.23 -6.08 7.22
CA ASP A 135 7.56 -7.11 6.25
C ASP A 135 8.90 -6.80 5.58
N ALA A 136 9.09 -5.54 5.20
CA ALA A 136 10.35 -5.13 4.57
C ALA A 136 11.52 -5.31 5.53
N LEU A 137 11.33 -5.00 6.80
CA LEU A 137 12.37 -5.19 7.80
C LEU A 137 12.71 -6.67 7.96
N ALA A 138 11.69 -7.52 7.99
CA ALA A 138 11.90 -8.96 8.10
C ALA A 138 12.70 -9.49 6.89
N TRP A 139 12.35 -9.05 5.69
CA TRP A 139 13.06 -9.46 4.49
C TRP A 139 14.50 -8.94 4.48
N LYS A 140 14.70 -7.69 4.89
CA LYS A 140 16.03 -7.11 4.97
C LYS A 140 16.93 -7.93 5.90
N THR A 141 16.42 -8.29 7.05
CA THR A 141 17.15 -9.06 8.04
C THR A 141 17.45 -10.47 7.51
N LYS A 142 16.49 -11.07 6.83
CA LYS A 142 16.60 -12.44 6.37
C LYS A 142 17.62 -12.61 5.24
N VAL A 143 17.69 -11.63 4.34
CA VAL A 143 18.54 -11.76 3.15
C VAL A 143 19.88 -11.06 3.27
N SER A 144 20.05 -10.22 4.29
CA SER A 144 21.32 -9.52 4.47
C SER A 144 22.35 -10.48 5.08
N PRO A 145 23.50 -10.61 4.47
CA PRO A 145 24.55 -11.44 5.07
C PRO A 145 25.06 -10.80 6.35
N GLN A 146 25.48 -11.63 7.25
CA GLN A 146 25.99 -11.16 8.53
C GLN A 146 27.47 -10.83 8.45
#